data_e0140bf70403fddb311cdf5797dcc92c
#
_entry.id   e0140bf70403fddb311cdf5797dcc92c
#
_cell.length_a   1.000
_cell.length_b   1.000
_cell.length_c   1.000
_cell.angle_alpha   90.00
_cell.angle_beta   90.00
_cell.angle_gamma   90.00
#
_symmetry.space_group_name_H-M   'P 1'
#
loop_
_entity.id
_entity.type
_entity.pdbx_description
1 polymer ?
#
loop_
_entity_poly.entity_id
_entity_poly.type
_entity_poly.pdbx_seq_one_letter_code
_entity_poly.pdbx_strand_id
1 'polypeptide(L)'
;MTNSHRLLWLRRVLLLKVVLTLGLWGLPALLAPPAFLALFGLEMPADPIFLRLFGAVVTAFGVAYWYAYRDPVRNVAILKAGLVDNGLVTLTIIVVGLTAGLSSWFFAVSAALTAFFFLAFLALMPQEAQVREGLRQTAPTQ
;
A
#
# COMPACT_ATOMS: atom_id res chain seq x y z
N MET A 1 1.55 -19.23 -15.57
CA MET A 1 2.47 -18.08 -15.64
C MET A 1 3.85 -18.55 -15.19
N THR A 2 4.91 -18.26 -15.96
CA THR A 2 6.28 -18.52 -15.55
C THR A 2 6.66 -17.63 -14.36
N ASN A 3 7.57 -18.08 -13.51
CA ASN A 3 8.01 -17.32 -12.32
C ASN A 3 8.53 -15.91 -12.66
N SER A 4 9.19 -15.76 -13.78
CA SER A 4 9.67 -14.46 -14.29
C SER A 4 8.54 -13.48 -14.61
N HIS A 5 7.46 -13.95 -15.22
CA HIS A 5 6.27 -13.14 -15.52
C HIS A 5 5.57 -12.67 -14.24
N ARG A 6 5.44 -13.53 -13.22
CA ARG A 6 4.85 -13.15 -11.92
C ARG A 6 5.65 -12.04 -11.23
N LEU A 7 6.97 -12.16 -11.19
CA LEU A 7 7.83 -11.14 -10.59
C LEU A 7 7.78 -9.81 -11.35
N LEU A 8 7.66 -9.86 -12.68
CA LEU A 8 7.55 -8.66 -13.50
C LEU A 8 6.22 -7.91 -13.23
N TRP A 9 5.11 -8.65 -13.15
CA TRP A 9 3.81 -8.08 -12.78
C TRP A 9 3.80 -7.57 -11.35
N LEU A 10 4.39 -8.29 -10.39
CA LEU A 10 4.51 -7.84 -9.01
C LEU A 10 5.27 -6.51 -8.91
N ARG A 11 6.38 -6.36 -9.65
CA ARG A 11 7.11 -5.08 -9.69
C ARG A 11 6.26 -3.93 -10.25
N ARG A 12 5.47 -4.17 -11.31
CA ARG A 12 4.56 -3.14 -11.85
C ARG A 12 3.49 -2.73 -10.84
N VAL A 13 2.90 -3.71 -10.16
CA VAL A 13 1.90 -3.47 -9.09
C VAL A 13 2.54 -2.71 -7.93
N LEU A 14 3.76 -3.08 -7.52
CA LEU A 14 4.49 -2.38 -6.46
C LEU A 14 4.84 -0.94 -6.84
N LEU A 15 5.27 -0.69 -8.09
CA LEU A 15 5.53 0.67 -8.54
C LEU A 15 4.27 1.53 -8.49
N LEU A 16 3.15 1.00 -8.99
CA LEU A 16 1.85 1.66 -8.88
C LEU A 16 1.47 1.92 -7.41
N LYS A 17 1.69 0.92 -6.53
CA LYS A 17 1.44 1.06 -5.09
C LYS A 17 2.28 2.17 -4.48
N VAL A 18 3.57 2.26 -4.80
CA VAL A 18 4.46 3.34 -4.33
C VAL A 18 3.92 4.70 -4.74
N VAL A 19 3.62 4.89 -6.02
CA VAL A 19 3.14 6.16 -6.57
C VAL A 19 1.84 6.58 -5.89
N LEU A 20 0.88 5.67 -5.77
CA LEU A 20 -0.41 5.98 -5.14
C LEU A 20 -0.27 6.17 -3.62
N THR A 21 0.51 5.33 -2.94
CA THR A 21 0.70 5.45 -1.48
C THR A 21 1.33 6.78 -1.12
N LEU A 22 2.35 7.22 -1.85
CA LEU A 22 2.99 8.51 -1.60
C LEU A 22 2.15 9.68 -2.12
N GLY A 23 1.67 9.60 -3.37
CA GLY A 23 1.04 10.74 -4.05
C GLY A 23 -0.42 10.98 -3.68
N LEU A 24 -1.19 9.90 -3.41
CA LEU A 24 -2.63 10.02 -3.15
C LEU A 24 -2.98 10.04 -1.67
N TRP A 25 -2.25 9.30 -0.83
CA TRP A 25 -2.57 9.18 0.60
C TRP A 25 -1.51 9.80 1.51
N GLY A 26 -0.24 9.38 1.41
CA GLY A 26 0.80 9.70 2.38
C GLY A 26 1.13 11.20 2.43
N LEU A 27 1.70 11.72 1.35
CA LEU A 27 2.09 13.14 1.30
C LEU A 27 0.90 14.10 1.40
N PRO A 28 -0.26 13.85 0.74
CA PRO A 28 -1.43 14.69 0.95
C PRO A 28 -1.92 14.72 2.39
N ALA A 29 -2.06 13.58 3.04
CA ALA A 29 -2.47 13.54 4.45
C ALA A 29 -1.44 14.20 5.37
N LEU A 30 -0.14 14.11 5.03
CA LEU A 30 0.95 14.68 5.82
C LEU A 30 1.08 16.21 5.65
N LEU A 31 0.93 16.73 4.43
CA LEU A 31 1.37 18.09 4.08
C LEU A 31 0.28 18.98 3.50
N ALA A 32 -0.79 18.41 2.91
CA ALA A 32 -1.73 19.16 2.12
C ALA A 32 -2.50 20.21 2.94
N PRO A 33 -2.72 21.41 2.37
CA PRO A 33 -3.58 22.43 2.95
C PRO A 33 -5.07 22.04 2.80
N PRO A 34 -5.98 22.68 3.56
CA PRO A 34 -7.42 22.39 3.50
C PRO A 34 -8.00 22.45 2.09
N ALA A 35 -7.59 23.42 1.27
CA ALA A 35 -8.07 23.59 -0.10
C ALA A 35 -7.73 22.37 -1.00
N PHE A 36 -6.61 21.71 -0.77
CA PHE A 36 -6.25 20.50 -1.51
C PHE A 36 -7.14 19.31 -1.10
N LEU A 37 -7.43 19.15 0.18
CA LEU A 37 -8.30 18.08 0.66
C LEU A 37 -9.72 18.24 0.15
N ALA A 38 -10.20 19.48 0.02
CA ALA A 38 -11.52 19.79 -0.51
C ALA A 38 -11.72 19.30 -1.96
N LEU A 39 -10.66 19.17 -2.77
CA LEU A 39 -10.73 18.58 -4.13
C LEU A 39 -11.18 17.10 -4.09
N PHE A 40 -10.93 16.43 -2.98
CA PHE A 40 -11.35 15.04 -2.77
C PHE A 40 -12.65 14.91 -1.96
N GLY A 41 -13.34 16.04 -1.72
CA GLY A 41 -14.52 16.07 -0.86
C GLY A 41 -14.20 15.76 0.61
N LEU A 42 -12.97 16.07 1.05
CA LEU A 42 -12.50 15.87 2.42
C LEU A 42 -12.38 17.21 3.14
N GLU A 43 -12.86 17.25 4.37
CA GLU A 43 -12.69 18.40 5.26
C GLU A 43 -11.44 18.23 6.13
N MET A 44 -10.74 19.34 6.39
CA MET A 44 -9.66 19.35 7.35
C MET A 44 -10.27 19.24 8.75
N PRO A 45 -9.89 18.23 9.57
CA PRO A 45 -10.36 18.16 10.94
C PRO A 45 -9.87 19.37 11.75
N ALA A 46 -10.66 19.78 12.75
CA ALA A 46 -10.32 20.91 13.64
C ALA A 46 -8.96 20.70 14.31
N ASP A 47 -8.67 19.46 14.73
CA ASP A 47 -7.32 19.05 15.12
C ASP A 47 -6.74 18.12 14.04
N PRO A 48 -5.77 18.58 13.26
CA PRO A 48 -5.21 17.79 12.16
C PRO A 48 -4.16 16.76 12.59
N ILE A 49 -3.84 16.64 13.90
CA ILE A 49 -2.70 15.80 14.35
C ILE A 49 -2.84 14.35 13.91
N PHE A 50 -4.02 13.73 14.04
CA PHE A 50 -4.23 12.36 13.62
C PHE A 50 -4.10 12.18 12.12
N LEU A 51 -4.60 13.13 11.32
CA LEU A 51 -4.43 13.11 9.86
C LEU A 51 -2.95 13.19 9.48
N ARG A 52 -2.17 14.05 10.15
CA ARG A 52 -0.73 14.20 9.90
C ARG A 52 0.06 12.96 10.32
N LEU A 53 -0.25 12.37 11.47
CA LEU A 53 0.35 11.12 11.92
C LEU A 53 0.01 9.97 10.97
N PHE A 54 -1.24 9.86 10.53
CA PHE A 54 -1.63 8.90 9.49
C PHE A 54 -0.80 9.11 8.21
N GLY A 55 -0.69 10.35 7.73
CA GLY A 55 0.12 10.69 6.57
C GLY A 55 1.60 10.29 6.73
N ALA A 56 2.19 10.49 7.90
CA ALA A 56 3.56 10.09 8.20
C ALA A 56 3.74 8.57 8.13
N VAL A 57 2.84 7.79 8.74
CA VAL A 57 2.86 6.33 8.71
C VAL A 57 2.68 5.81 7.29
N VAL A 58 1.71 6.34 6.54
CA VAL A 58 1.47 5.93 5.14
C VAL A 58 2.66 6.30 4.25
N THR A 59 3.31 7.44 4.48
CA THR A 59 4.52 7.83 3.75
C THR A 59 5.66 6.85 4.03
N ALA A 60 5.85 6.42 5.29
CA ALA A 60 6.84 5.40 5.64
C ALA A 60 6.55 4.06 4.95
N PHE A 61 5.28 3.64 4.86
CA PHE A 61 4.87 2.48 4.07
C PHE A 61 5.18 2.65 2.57
N GLY A 62 5.00 3.84 2.01
CA GLY A 62 5.38 4.15 0.63
C GLY A 62 6.88 3.90 0.37
N VAL A 63 7.74 4.33 1.31
CA VAL A 63 9.18 4.04 1.27
C VAL A 63 9.46 2.53 1.39
N ALA A 64 8.78 1.82 2.28
CA ALA A 64 8.91 0.38 2.41
C ALA A 64 8.52 -0.34 1.10
N TYR A 65 7.41 0.04 0.46
CA TYR A 65 7.02 -0.50 -0.85
C TYR A 65 8.03 -0.21 -1.95
N TRP A 66 8.75 0.90 -1.90
CA TRP A 66 9.86 1.17 -2.81
C TRP A 66 10.99 0.14 -2.65
N TYR A 67 11.36 -0.24 -1.43
CA TYR A 67 12.32 -1.32 -1.21
C TYR A 67 11.81 -2.65 -1.73
N ALA A 68 10.54 -2.97 -1.49
CA ALA A 68 9.92 -4.18 -2.02
C ALA A 68 9.86 -4.18 -3.56
N TYR A 69 9.64 -3.03 -4.20
CA TYR A 69 9.71 -2.88 -5.66
C TYR A 69 11.11 -3.22 -6.19
N ARG A 70 12.15 -2.74 -5.52
CA ARG A 70 13.54 -2.99 -5.92
C ARG A 70 13.93 -4.46 -5.81
N ASP A 71 13.53 -5.12 -4.74
CA ASP A 71 13.77 -6.54 -4.51
C ASP A 71 12.58 -7.21 -3.79
N PRO A 72 11.58 -7.69 -4.56
CA PRO A 72 10.38 -8.29 -3.96
C PRO A 72 10.67 -9.61 -3.22
N VAL A 73 11.71 -10.32 -3.62
CA VAL A 73 12.05 -11.64 -3.05
C VAL A 73 12.67 -11.49 -1.67
N ARG A 74 13.54 -10.51 -1.48
CA ARG A 74 14.14 -10.21 -0.16
C ARG A 74 13.18 -9.51 0.78
N ASN A 75 12.25 -8.73 0.25
CA ASN A 75 11.33 -7.89 1.02
C ASN A 75 9.92 -8.48 1.15
N VAL A 76 9.81 -9.82 1.18
CA VAL A 76 8.50 -10.52 1.31
C VAL A 76 7.76 -10.10 2.59
N ALA A 77 8.45 -9.77 3.67
CA ALA A 77 7.84 -9.28 4.90
C ALA A 77 7.02 -7.99 4.66
N ILE A 78 7.52 -7.08 3.81
CA ILE A 78 6.80 -5.85 3.44
C ILE A 78 5.55 -6.19 2.63
N LEU A 79 5.62 -7.17 1.72
CA LEU A 79 4.45 -7.63 0.95
C LEU A 79 3.38 -8.25 1.85
N LYS A 80 3.78 -9.04 2.85
CA LYS A 80 2.85 -9.61 3.84
C LYS A 80 2.21 -8.52 4.70
N ALA A 81 2.99 -7.55 5.19
CA ALA A 81 2.46 -6.39 5.90
C ALA A 81 1.48 -5.59 5.03
N GLY A 82 1.83 -5.35 3.75
CA GLY A 82 0.96 -4.70 2.79
C GLY A 82 -0.31 -5.46 2.47
N LEU A 83 -0.27 -6.79 2.46
CA LEU A 83 -1.47 -7.61 2.32
C LEU A 83 -2.44 -7.38 3.49
N VAL A 84 -1.93 -7.41 4.72
CA VAL A 84 -2.73 -7.16 5.93
C VAL A 84 -3.26 -5.74 5.94
N ASP A 85 -2.41 -4.75 5.70
CA ASP A 85 -2.77 -3.33 5.63
C ASP A 85 -3.91 -3.08 4.65
N ASN A 86 -3.75 -3.50 3.39
CA ASN A 86 -4.77 -3.27 2.37
C ASN A 86 -6.08 -4.01 2.68
N GLY A 87 -6.01 -5.22 3.25
CA GLY A 87 -7.19 -5.96 3.69
C GLY A 87 -7.95 -5.26 4.81
N LEU A 88 -7.23 -4.79 5.83
CA LEU A 88 -7.82 -4.06 6.97
C LEU A 88 -8.42 -2.72 6.53
N VAL A 89 -7.71 -1.95 5.71
CA VAL A 89 -8.23 -0.66 5.18
C VAL A 89 -9.50 -0.89 4.37
N THR A 90 -9.50 -1.87 3.46
CA THR A 90 -10.69 -2.21 2.66
C THR A 90 -11.86 -2.58 3.56
N LEU A 91 -11.64 -3.48 4.51
CA LEU A 91 -12.68 -3.92 5.44
C LEU A 91 -13.23 -2.76 6.28
N THR A 92 -12.35 -1.92 6.81
CA THR A 92 -12.74 -0.75 7.60
C THR A 92 -13.62 0.21 6.81
N ILE A 93 -13.22 0.54 5.57
CA ILE A 93 -14.01 1.45 4.72
C ILE A 93 -15.38 0.82 4.39
N ILE A 94 -15.44 -0.47 4.10
CA ILE A 94 -16.71 -1.16 3.83
C ILE A 94 -17.61 -1.13 5.08
N VAL A 95 -17.09 -1.49 6.24
CA VAL A 95 -17.87 -1.51 7.49
C VAL A 95 -18.38 -0.13 7.84
N VAL A 96 -17.52 0.89 7.81
CA VAL A 96 -17.92 2.28 8.08
C VAL A 96 -18.91 2.77 7.04
N GLY A 97 -18.69 2.47 5.75
CA GLY A 97 -19.60 2.85 4.68
C GLY A 97 -20.99 2.27 4.83
N LEU A 98 -21.10 1.02 5.31
CA LEU A 98 -22.39 0.35 5.53
C LEU A 98 -23.10 0.81 6.81
N THR A 99 -22.35 1.21 7.84
CA THR A 99 -22.94 1.56 9.16
C THR A 99 -23.17 3.05 9.34
N ALA A 100 -22.30 3.91 8.81
CA ALA A 100 -22.35 5.36 8.99
C ALA A 100 -22.41 6.16 7.67
N GLY A 101 -22.29 5.48 6.52
CA GLY A 101 -22.14 6.12 5.23
C GLY A 101 -20.71 6.62 4.99
N LEU A 102 -20.38 6.89 3.74
CA LEU A 102 -19.09 7.47 3.36
C LEU A 102 -19.24 8.98 3.18
N SER A 103 -18.40 9.74 3.86
CA SER A 103 -18.38 11.22 3.80
C SER A 103 -17.85 11.77 2.46
N SER A 104 -17.18 10.92 1.67
CA SER A 104 -16.56 11.34 0.40
C SER A 104 -16.43 10.16 -0.56
N TRP A 105 -16.58 10.44 -1.86
CA TRP A 105 -16.29 9.51 -2.95
C TRP A 105 -14.85 8.95 -2.89
N PHE A 106 -13.91 9.73 -2.32
CA PHE A 106 -12.51 9.34 -2.16
C PHE A 106 -12.37 8.03 -1.38
N PHE A 107 -13.20 7.79 -0.36
CA PHE A 107 -13.16 6.53 0.40
C PHE A 107 -13.62 5.33 -0.45
N ALA A 108 -14.62 5.50 -1.32
CA ALA A 108 -15.04 4.43 -2.21
C ALA A 108 -13.92 4.04 -3.20
N VAL A 109 -13.25 5.03 -3.78
CA VAL A 109 -12.07 4.80 -4.65
C VAL A 109 -10.92 4.17 -3.86
N SER A 110 -10.68 4.64 -2.63
CA SER A 110 -9.65 4.06 -1.76
C SER A 110 -9.93 2.61 -1.43
N ALA A 111 -11.19 2.23 -1.14
CA ALA A 111 -11.57 0.84 -0.91
C ALA A 111 -11.33 -0.04 -2.14
N ALA A 112 -11.70 0.44 -3.34
CA ALA A 112 -11.48 -0.29 -4.58
C ALA A 112 -9.97 -0.50 -4.86
N LEU A 113 -9.15 0.53 -4.64
CA LEU A 113 -7.70 0.44 -4.84
C LEU A 113 -7.03 -0.47 -3.81
N THR A 114 -7.41 -0.39 -2.53
CA THR A 114 -6.83 -1.26 -1.50
C THR A 114 -7.28 -2.71 -1.68
N ALA A 115 -8.54 -2.97 -2.08
CA ALA A 115 -8.99 -4.30 -2.46
C ALA A 115 -8.20 -4.87 -3.65
N PHE A 116 -7.96 -4.05 -4.68
CA PHE A 116 -7.12 -4.43 -5.81
C PHE A 116 -5.70 -4.81 -5.36
N PHE A 117 -5.04 -4.00 -4.52
CA PHE A 117 -3.71 -4.32 -4.03
C PHE A 117 -3.69 -5.55 -3.12
N PHE A 118 -4.71 -5.75 -2.30
CA PHE A 118 -4.87 -6.97 -1.51
C PHE A 118 -4.88 -8.22 -2.41
N LEU A 119 -5.75 -8.24 -3.41
CA LEU A 119 -5.86 -9.36 -4.35
C LEU A 119 -4.59 -9.54 -5.20
N ALA A 120 -3.99 -8.45 -5.67
CA ALA A 120 -2.77 -8.51 -6.45
C ALA A 120 -1.59 -9.06 -5.63
N PHE A 121 -1.41 -8.64 -4.38
CA PHE A 121 -0.38 -9.17 -3.51
C PHE A 121 -0.63 -10.64 -3.17
N LEU A 122 -1.88 -11.02 -2.89
CA LEU A 122 -2.25 -12.42 -2.66
C LEU A 122 -1.90 -13.31 -3.85
N ALA A 123 -2.23 -12.87 -5.08
CA ALA A 123 -2.00 -13.62 -6.30
C ALA A 123 -0.52 -13.67 -6.73
N LEU A 124 0.24 -12.59 -6.48
CA LEU A 124 1.60 -12.40 -7.02
C LEU A 124 2.71 -12.62 -5.98
N MET A 125 2.39 -12.92 -4.73
CA MET A 125 3.38 -13.11 -3.65
C MET A 125 4.45 -14.12 -4.07
N PRO A 126 5.76 -13.83 -3.85
CA PRO A 126 6.83 -14.77 -4.16
C PRO A 126 6.66 -16.10 -3.41
N GLN A 127 6.94 -17.21 -4.09
CA GLN A 127 6.86 -18.53 -3.48
C GLN A 127 8.05 -18.78 -2.54
N GLU A 128 7.87 -19.59 -1.51
CA GLU A 128 8.91 -19.89 -0.52
C GLU A 128 10.21 -20.41 -1.15
N ALA A 129 10.12 -21.21 -2.21
CA ALA A 129 11.28 -21.69 -2.94
C ALA A 129 12.14 -20.58 -3.50
N GLN A 130 11.52 -19.54 -4.07
CA GLN A 130 12.21 -18.35 -4.61
C GLN A 130 12.88 -17.54 -3.49
N VAL A 131 12.22 -17.41 -2.36
CA VAL A 131 12.76 -16.71 -1.19
C VAL A 131 14.00 -17.44 -0.64
N ARG A 132 13.92 -18.76 -0.51
CA ARG A 132 15.05 -19.59 -0.05
C ARG A 132 16.24 -19.53 -1.00
N GLU A 133 15.99 -19.56 -2.32
CA GLU A 133 17.06 -19.47 -3.32
C GLU A 133 17.73 -18.08 -3.32
N GLY A 134 16.96 -17.01 -3.25
CA GLY A 134 17.48 -15.65 -3.15
C GLY A 134 18.34 -15.43 -1.89
N LEU A 135 17.97 -16.04 -0.76
CA LEU A 135 18.75 -15.97 0.48
C LEU A 135 20.07 -16.78 0.37
N ARG A 136 20.06 -17.95 -0.30
CA ARG A 136 21.28 -18.76 -0.49
C ARG A 136 22.34 -18.06 -1.35
N GLN A 137 21.91 -17.35 -2.39
CA GLN A 137 22.84 -16.64 -3.30
C GLN A 137 23.56 -15.46 -2.63
N THR A 138 23.12 -15.04 -1.46
CA THR A 138 23.69 -13.91 -0.70
C THR A 138 24.44 -14.33 0.56
N ALA A 139 24.44 -15.62 0.89
CA ALA A 139 25.28 -16.14 1.97
C ALA A 139 26.75 -16.02 1.56
N PRO A 140 27.61 -15.40 2.40
CA PRO A 140 29.04 -15.37 2.12
C PRO A 140 29.56 -16.80 2.03
N THR A 141 30.26 -17.12 0.96
CA THR A 141 31.07 -18.35 0.86
C THR A 141 32.15 -18.28 1.93
N GLN A 142 31.98 -19.11 2.97
CA GLN A 142 33.01 -19.33 4.00
C GLN A 142 34.18 -20.09 3.41
#